data_b87372cac5780e3a79dbee65d69b5906
#
_entry.id   b87372cac5780e3a79dbee65d69b5906
#
_cell.length_a   1.000
_cell.length_b   1.000
_cell.length_c   1.000
_cell.angle_alpha   90.00
_cell.angle_beta   90.00
_cell.angle_gamma   90.00
#
_symmetry.space_group_name_H-M   'P 1'
#
loop_
_entity.id
_entity.type
_entity.pdbx_description
1 polymer ?
#
loop_
_entity_poly.entity_id
_entity_poly.type
_entity_poly.pdbx_seq_one_letter_code
_entity_poly.pdbx_strand_id
1 'polypeptide(L)'
;MKKFDVIVVGAGTAGCLAAKTTAEAGLNVCLVERKKQDEIGEKVCGDALGGHHLKELNLEKPQSGELEKRIEGIKIYSPNLETLFTIKSEDYVGYMLNRRLFGQWLLKKALDKGATLLDSTQCLEPVIENGFLTGVQAKNLKTGEKIKLKGKVVVDASGFLAVIRRKLPEEMGIENNIMNEDVEACYREIRQLKQERETEYCEIYLNQKVTPGGYTWIFPKSGAKVNVGLGVCMRGKFPNPKKQFYKHVLTNPLFEGSLLLNGGAWYDPTRRPLDNMVGNGVAILGDAACLVNPIHGGGIGPSMLSGYLAGKTIVEALEQGDVSQKSLWPYNRRYMEKYGTKQAGLDVFRMLLLTCKDEDLSYGMKYELLTEDDVLKAGSGEEFHLKITDAAKRVFKGLRRIGFLNKLRLTVNMMKQVKAHYRNYPEFPEGFKDWKTKTEALFKEARAKLIE
;
A
#
# COMPACT_ATOMS: atom_id res chain seq x y z
N MET A 1 14.05 -28.25 17.21
CA MET A 1 13.99 -27.02 16.38
C MET A 1 13.41 -27.39 15.02
N LYS A 2 12.28 -26.75 14.61
CA LYS A 2 11.64 -27.02 13.31
C LYS A 2 12.42 -26.32 12.18
N LYS A 3 12.61 -27.01 11.07
CA LYS A 3 13.34 -26.52 9.88
C LYS A 3 12.38 -26.38 8.70
N PHE A 4 12.50 -25.27 7.97
CA PHE A 4 11.70 -24.95 6.78
C PHE A 4 12.62 -24.45 5.67
N ASP A 5 12.16 -24.47 4.43
CA ASP A 5 12.81 -23.74 3.34
C ASP A 5 12.50 -22.25 3.43
N VAL A 6 11.23 -21.92 3.67
CA VAL A 6 10.76 -20.53 3.77
C VAL A 6 9.94 -20.30 5.04
N ILE A 7 10.25 -19.25 5.78
CA ILE A 7 9.44 -18.76 6.90
C ILE A 7 8.81 -17.42 6.47
N VAL A 8 7.49 -17.36 6.42
CA VAL A 8 6.74 -16.13 6.11
C VAL A 8 6.16 -15.57 7.41
N VAL A 9 6.54 -14.35 7.77
CA VAL A 9 6.06 -13.66 8.98
C VAL A 9 4.93 -12.72 8.62
N GLY A 10 3.71 -13.08 9.01
CA GLY A 10 2.45 -12.38 8.74
C GLY A 10 1.62 -13.04 7.66
N ALA A 11 0.38 -13.43 8.01
CA ALA A 11 -0.62 -14.02 7.10
C ALA A 11 -1.56 -12.95 6.48
N GLY A 12 -1.02 -11.78 6.15
CA GLY A 12 -1.70 -10.77 5.34
C GLY A 12 -1.72 -11.13 3.85
N THR A 13 -2.20 -10.21 3.01
CA THR A 13 -2.32 -10.44 1.56
C THR A 13 -0.98 -10.78 0.90
N ALA A 14 0.11 -10.09 1.26
CA ALA A 14 1.45 -10.38 0.76
C ALA A 14 1.95 -11.76 1.23
N GLY A 15 1.84 -12.03 2.54
CA GLY A 15 2.35 -13.28 3.12
C GLY A 15 1.63 -14.51 2.61
N CYS A 16 0.30 -14.46 2.48
CA CYS A 16 -0.47 -15.58 1.92
C CYS A 16 -0.08 -15.88 0.46
N LEU A 17 0.16 -14.84 -0.35
CA LEU A 17 0.60 -15.05 -1.74
C LEU A 17 2.04 -15.57 -1.82
N ALA A 18 2.95 -15.07 -0.98
CA ALA A 18 4.31 -15.60 -0.92
C ALA A 18 4.31 -17.07 -0.48
N ALA A 19 3.56 -17.40 0.58
CA ALA A 19 3.42 -18.77 1.08
C ALA A 19 2.78 -19.70 0.04
N LYS A 20 1.69 -19.24 -0.64
CA LYS A 20 1.08 -19.99 -1.74
C LYS A 20 2.09 -20.29 -2.84
N THR A 21 2.78 -19.25 -3.33
CA THR A 21 3.68 -19.38 -4.49
C THR A 21 4.87 -20.29 -4.19
N THR A 22 5.45 -20.21 -3.00
CA THR A 22 6.58 -21.04 -2.59
C THR A 22 6.16 -22.47 -2.27
N ALA A 23 5.01 -22.67 -1.60
CA ALA A 23 4.50 -24.02 -1.31
C ALA A 23 4.04 -24.74 -2.60
N GLU A 24 3.45 -24.04 -3.57
CA GLU A 24 3.05 -24.57 -4.87
C GLU A 24 4.25 -25.13 -5.67
N ALA A 25 5.45 -24.60 -5.43
CA ALA A 25 6.71 -25.12 -6.00
C ALA A 25 7.30 -26.29 -5.17
N GLY A 26 6.59 -26.83 -4.19
CA GLY A 26 7.02 -27.97 -3.39
C GLY A 26 7.96 -27.66 -2.23
N LEU A 27 8.16 -26.36 -1.90
CA LEU A 27 9.00 -25.96 -0.77
C LEU A 27 8.28 -26.20 0.58
N ASN A 28 9.05 -26.52 1.61
CA ASN A 28 8.55 -26.61 2.99
C ASN A 28 8.40 -25.21 3.58
N VAL A 29 7.15 -24.70 3.65
CA VAL A 29 6.81 -23.32 4.00
C VAL A 29 6.13 -23.24 5.36
N CYS A 30 6.58 -22.34 6.21
CA CYS A 30 5.94 -21.98 7.47
C CYS A 30 5.38 -20.56 7.40
N LEU A 31 4.09 -20.42 7.64
CA LEU A 31 3.41 -19.13 7.76
C LEU A 31 3.16 -18.85 9.25
N VAL A 32 3.81 -17.82 9.79
CA VAL A 32 3.74 -17.42 11.21
C VAL A 32 2.81 -16.23 11.35
N GLU A 33 1.74 -16.36 12.14
CA GLU A 33 0.75 -15.29 12.34
C GLU A 33 0.38 -15.14 13.82
N ARG A 34 0.33 -13.89 14.31
CA ARG A 34 0.00 -13.57 15.71
C ARG A 34 -1.49 -13.73 16.04
N LYS A 35 -2.38 -13.56 15.06
CA LYS A 35 -3.81 -13.77 15.22
C LYS A 35 -4.15 -15.25 15.25
N LYS A 36 -5.32 -15.56 15.80
CA LYS A 36 -5.91 -16.88 15.64
C LYS A 36 -6.29 -17.08 14.16
N GLN A 37 -6.32 -18.34 13.75
CA GLN A 37 -6.60 -18.70 12.35
C GLN A 37 -7.91 -18.08 11.83
N ASP A 38 -8.96 -18.09 12.63
CA ASP A 38 -10.29 -17.56 12.27
C ASP A 38 -10.38 -16.03 12.24
N GLU A 39 -9.40 -15.32 12.81
CA GLU A 39 -9.27 -13.85 12.81
C GLU A 39 -8.38 -13.33 11.67
N ILE A 40 -7.69 -14.24 10.94
CA ILE A 40 -6.83 -13.84 9.82
C ILE A 40 -7.67 -13.19 8.73
N GLY A 41 -7.20 -12.06 8.22
CA GLY A 41 -7.94 -11.21 7.28
C GLY A 41 -8.59 -9.99 7.91
N GLU A 42 -8.91 -10.00 9.19
CA GLU A 42 -9.40 -8.80 9.87
C GLU A 42 -8.33 -7.73 9.89
N LYS A 43 -8.61 -6.59 9.29
CA LYS A 43 -7.70 -5.43 9.24
C LYS A 43 -8.51 -4.15 9.11
N VAL A 44 -8.04 -3.08 9.74
CA VAL A 44 -8.52 -1.72 9.46
C VAL A 44 -8.09 -1.36 8.04
N CYS A 45 -9.04 -1.08 7.16
CA CYS A 45 -8.83 -0.91 5.72
C CYS A 45 -10.04 -0.20 5.10
N GLY A 46 -9.85 0.48 3.96
CA GLY A 46 -10.93 0.98 3.11
C GLY A 46 -11.69 -0.14 2.36
N ASP A 47 -11.16 -1.37 2.34
CA ASP A 47 -11.74 -2.59 1.77
C ASP A 47 -11.93 -2.59 0.24
N ALA A 48 -11.44 -1.58 -0.49
CA ALA A 48 -11.54 -1.52 -1.94
C ALA A 48 -10.38 -2.25 -2.64
N LEU A 49 -10.69 -3.03 -3.68
CA LEU A 49 -9.74 -3.75 -4.52
C LEU A 49 -10.08 -3.55 -6.01
N GLY A 50 -9.11 -3.13 -6.81
CA GLY A 50 -9.23 -3.15 -8.26
C GLY A 50 -9.26 -4.57 -8.81
N GLY A 51 -10.24 -4.89 -9.65
CA GLY A 51 -10.43 -6.26 -10.20
C GLY A 51 -9.26 -6.72 -11.07
N HIS A 52 -8.52 -5.79 -11.70
CA HIS A 52 -7.34 -6.09 -12.51
C HIS A 52 -6.25 -6.83 -11.71
N HIS A 53 -6.11 -6.57 -10.40
CA HIS A 53 -5.11 -7.26 -9.57
C HIS A 53 -5.32 -8.77 -9.49
N LEU A 54 -6.59 -9.23 -9.52
CA LEU A 54 -6.87 -10.67 -9.54
C LEU A 54 -6.44 -11.29 -10.89
N LYS A 55 -6.70 -10.60 -12.01
CA LYS A 55 -6.30 -11.02 -13.35
C LYS A 55 -4.78 -11.08 -13.51
N GLU A 56 -4.08 -10.04 -13.07
CA GLU A 56 -2.59 -9.96 -13.15
C GLU A 56 -1.90 -11.10 -12.39
N LEU A 57 -2.51 -11.54 -11.30
CA LEU A 57 -1.99 -12.63 -10.46
C LEU A 57 -2.53 -14.01 -10.84
N ASN A 58 -3.29 -14.10 -11.92
CA ASN A 58 -3.97 -15.32 -12.36
C ASN A 58 -4.77 -15.98 -11.21
N LEU A 59 -5.45 -15.15 -10.42
CA LEU A 59 -6.32 -15.59 -9.35
C LEU A 59 -7.75 -15.62 -9.83
N GLU A 60 -8.44 -16.73 -9.55
CA GLU A 60 -9.87 -16.83 -9.76
C GLU A 60 -10.61 -15.75 -8.94
N LYS A 61 -11.74 -15.28 -9.48
CA LYS A 61 -12.61 -14.38 -8.75
C LYS A 61 -13.26 -15.13 -7.58
N PRO A 62 -13.11 -14.66 -6.31
CA PRO A 62 -13.79 -15.28 -5.17
C PRO A 62 -15.31 -15.20 -5.30
N GLN A 63 -16.05 -16.23 -4.80
CA GLN A 63 -17.49 -16.36 -5.03
C GLN A 63 -18.32 -16.62 -3.76
N SER A 64 -17.69 -16.68 -2.57
CA SER A 64 -18.35 -17.07 -1.31
C SER A 64 -18.54 -15.90 -0.33
N GLY A 65 -18.80 -14.69 -0.86
CA GLY A 65 -19.05 -13.49 -0.05
C GLY A 65 -17.80 -12.66 0.25
N GLU A 66 -16.64 -13.01 -0.30
CA GLU A 66 -15.40 -12.24 -0.18
C GLU A 66 -15.49 -10.89 -0.89
N LEU A 67 -16.29 -10.83 -1.97
CA LEU A 67 -16.59 -9.63 -2.73
C LEU A 67 -18.03 -9.20 -2.38
N GLU A 68 -18.16 -8.18 -1.54
CA GLU A 68 -19.47 -7.73 -1.04
C GLU A 68 -20.23 -6.85 -2.04
N LYS A 69 -19.53 -5.99 -2.77
CA LYS A 69 -20.15 -5.09 -3.74
C LYS A 69 -19.22 -4.82 -4.92
N ARG A 70 -19.78 -4.77 -6.14
CA ARG A 70 -19.08 -4.28 -7.32
C ARG A 70 -19.06 -2.75 -7.30
N ILE A 71 -17.92 -2.17 -7.68
CA ILE A 71 -17.70 -0.72 -7.76
C ILE A 71 -17.35 -0.36 -9.20
N GLU A 72 -18.05 0.63 -9.76
CA GLU A 72 -17.84 1.10 -11.13
C GLU A 72 -16.85 2.27 -11.21
N GLY A 73 -16.59 2.96 -10.09
CA GLY A 73 -15.69 4.09 -10.12
C GLY A 73 -15.55 4.80 -8.78
N ILE A 74 -14.92 5.96 -8.83
CA ILE A 74 -14.63 6.81 -7.67
C ILE A 74 -15.16 8.21 -7.92
N LYS A 75 -15.84 8.79 -6.94
CA LYS A 75 -16.25 10.19 -6.90
C LYS A 75 -15.34 10.96 -5.95
N ILE A 76 -14.72 12.05 -6.43
CA ILE A 76 -13.84 12.90 -5.64
C ILE A 76 -14.45 14.29 -5.53
N TYR A 77 -14.80 14.67 -4.31
CA TYR A 77 -15.38 15.97 -4.00
C TYR A 77 -14.28 16.97 -3.61
N SER A 78 -14.34 18.15 -4.21
CA SER A 78 -13.47 19.28 -3.84
C SER A 78 -13.74 19.75 -2.41
N PRO A 79 -12.77 20.44 -1.75
CA PRO A 79 -12.94 20.91 -0.38
C PRO A 79 -14.17 21.78 -0.14
N ASN A 80 -14.58 22.58 -1.12
CA ASN A 80 -15.78 23.44 -1.07
C ASN A 80 -17.06 22.74 -1.55
N LEU A 81 -16.99 21.48 -1.96
CA LEU A 81 -18.07 20.64 -2.48
C LEU A 81 -18.74 21.16 -3.79
N GLU A 82 -18.17 22.18 -4.42
CA GLU A 82 -18.70 22.75 -5.69
C GLU A 82 -18.28 21.96 -6.94
N THR A 83 -17.19 21.18 -6.84
CA THR A 83 -16.64 20.41 -7.97
C THR A 83 -16.57 18.94 -7.60
N LEU A 84 -17.05 18.10 -8.51
CA LEU A 84 -17.05 16.66 -8.42
C LEU A 84 -16.29 16.08 -9.61
N PHE A 85 -15.29 15.24 -9.36
CA PHE A 85 -14.71 14.36 -10.35
C PHE A 85 -15.35 12.98 -10.25
N THR A 86 -15.77 12.44 -11.39
CA THR A 86 -16.31 11.08 -11.50
C THR A 86 -15.35 10.25 -12.35
N ILE A 87 -14.52 9.47 -11.70
CA ILE A 87 -13.54 8.62 -12.35
C ILE A 87 -14.16 7.26 -12.57
N LYS A 88 -14.44 6.94 -13.82
CA LYS A 88 -15.00 5.66 -14.27
C LYS A 88 -14.17 5.14 -15.43
N SER A 89 -13.90 3.85 -15.45
CA SER A 89 -13.29 3.16 -16.59
C SER A 89 -13.85 1.75 -16.65
N GLU A 90 -14.23 1.30 -17.84
CA GLU A 90 -14.72 -0.06 -18.06
C GLU A 90 -13.67 -1.13 -17.73
N ASP A 91 -12.39 -0.77 -17.88
CA ASP A 91 -11.27 -1.65 -17.56
C ASP A 91 -10.96 -1.74 -16.07
N TYR A 92 -11.48 -0.82 -15.24
CA TYR A 92 -11.16 -0.70 -13.81
C TYR A 92 -12.34 -0.94 -12.89
N VAL A 93 -13.08 -2.03 -13.13
CA VAL A 93 -14.09 -2.50 -12.18
C VAL A 93 -13.41 -2.84 -10.84
N GLY A 94 -13.89 -2.25 -9.77
CA GLY A 94 -13.45 -2.52 -8.41
C GLY A 94 -14.44 -3.39 -7.62
N TYR A 95 -13.99 -3.83 -6.47
CA TYR A 95 -14.81 -4.58 -5.52
C TYR A 95 -14.60 -4.07 -4.10
N MET A 96 -15.68 -3.95 -3.35
CA MET A 96 -15.62 -3.84 -1.91
C MET A 96 -15.51 -5.24 -1.31
N LEU A 97 -14.54 -5.43 -0.45
CA LEU A 97 -14.22 -6.72 0.14
C LEU A 97 -14.90 -6.90 1.52
N ASN A 98 -15.33 -8.11 1.82
CA ASN A 98 -15.32 -8.59 3.16
C ASN A 98 -13.88 -8.98 3.53
N ARG A 99 -13.19 -8.12 4.28
CA ARG A 99 -11.74 -8.29 4.53
C ARG A 99 -11.41 -9.61 5.23
N ARG A 100 -12.26 -10.05 6.18
CA ARG A 100 -12.06 -11.33 6.87
C ARG A 100 -12.19 -12.50 5.90
N LEU A 101 -13.29 -12.58 5.17
CA LEU A 101 -13.51 -13.67 4.21
C LEU A 101 -12.45 -13.68 3.11
N PHE A 102 -12.08 -12.51 2.57
CA PHE A 102 -11.02 -12.42 1.56
C PHE A 102 -9.66 -12.87 2.10
N GLY A 103 -9.32 -12.51 3.36
CA GLY A 103 -8.10 -13.00 4.00
C GLY A 103 -8.12 -14.49 4.24
N GLN A 104 -9.26 -15.07 4.68
CA GLN A 104 -9.45 -16.51 4.84
C GLN A 104 -9.33 -17.25 3.49
N TRP A 105 -9.87 -16.68 2.43
CA TRP A 105 -9.74 -17.22 1.07
C TRP A 105 -8.29 -17.27 0.61
N LEU A 106 -7.51 -16.20 0.82
CA LEU A 106 -6.07 -16.19 0.50
C LEU A 106 -5.28 -17.19 1.36
N LEU A 107 -5.58 -17.25 2.66
CA LEU A 107 -4.99 -18.21 3.58
C LEU A 107 -5.24 -19.65 3.12
N LYS A 108 -6.51 -19.97 2.81
CA LYS A 108 -6.88 -21.30 2.31
C LYS A 108 -6.06 -21.67 1.07
N LYS A 109 -5.87 -20.74 0.12
CA LYS A 109 -5.05 -21.01 -1.07
C LYS A 109 -3.60 -21.35 -0.73
N ALA A 110 -3.03 -20.74 0.31
CA ALA A 110 -1.67 -21.08 0.76
C ALA A 110 -1.63 -22.47 1.43
N LEU A 111 -2.62 -22.76 2.29
CA LEU A 111 -2.71 -24.04 2.99
C LEU A 111 -2.99 -25.21 2.03
N ASP A 112 -3.88 -25.02 1.05
CA ASP A 112 -4.20 -26.00 0.01
C ASP A 112 -2.96 -26.38 -0.84
N LYS A 113 -1.94 -25.49 -0.91
CA LYS A 113 -0.65 -25.74 -1.57
C LYS A 113 0.41 -26.34 -0.64
N GLY A 114 0.08 -26.63 0.62
CA GLY A 114 0.96 -27.31 1.57
C GLY A 114 1.70 -26.40 2.55
N ALA A 115 1.41 -25.09 2.59
CA ALA A 115 1.98 -24.24 3.62
C ALA A 115 1.49 -24.62 5.01
N THR A 116 2.38 -24.66 6.00
CA THR A 116 2.06 -24.92 7.41
C THR A 116 1.79 -23.61 8.13
N LEU A 117 0.60 -23.45 8.72
CA LEU A 117 0.27 -22.29 9.54
C LEU A 117 0.67 -22.50 11.01
N LEU A 118 1.33 -21.52 11.57
CA LEU A 118 1.50 -21.33 13.01
C LEU A 118 0.72 -20.08 13.42
N ASP A 119 -0.58 -20.25 13.69
CA ASP A 119 -1.45 -19.18 14.20
C ASP A 119 -1.11 -18.86 15.67
N SER A 120 -1.68 -17.79 16.20
CA SER A 120 -1.45 -17.32 17.57
C SER A 120 0.05 -17.33 17.94
N THR A 121 0.91 -17.04 16.97
CA THR A 121 2.37 -17.11 17.10
C THR A 121 2.99 -15.78 16.68
N GLN A 122 3.53 -15.07 17.64
CA GLN A 122 4.16 -13.77 17.43
C GLN A 122 5.65 -13.93 17.14
N CYS A 123 6.09 -13.43 15.97
CA CYS A 123 7.50 -13.26 15.69
C CYS A 123 8.09 -12.18 16.60
N LEU A 124 9.21 -12.47 17.27
CA LEU A 124 9.88 -11.57 18.20
C LEU A 124 11.14 -10.97 17.59
N GLU A 125 12.07 -11.83 17.14
CA GLU A 125 13.41 -11.43 16.70
C GLU A 125 13.86 -12.21 15.47
N PRO A 126 14.61 -11.58 14.53
CA PRO A 126 15.35 -12.29 13.51
C PRO A 126 16.51 -13.10 14.14
N VAL A 127 16.87 -14.19 13.48
CA VAL A 127 18.07 -14.99 13.83
C VAL A 127 19.06 -14.86 12.68
N ILE A 128 20.18 -14.20 12.94
CA ILE A 128 21.23 -13.92 11.95
C ILE A 128 22.47 -14.75 12.29
N GLU A 129 22.94 -15.52 11.33
CA GLU A 129 24.16 -16.35 11.44
C GLU A 129 25.03 -16.09 10.20
N ASN A 130 26.29 -15.69 10.39
CA ASN A 130 27.26 -15.39 9.31
C ASN A 130 26.75 -14.38 8.26
N GLY A 131 26.03 -13.33 8.69
CA GLY A 131 25.49 -12.32 7.80
C GLY A 131 24.24 -12.71 7.01
N PHE A 132 23.68 -13.91 7.28
CA PHE A 132 22.43 -14.41 6.70
C PHE A 132 21.32 -14.45 7.74
N LEU A 133 20.11 -14.05 7.34
CA LEU A 133 18.92 -14.30 8.13
C LEU A 133 18.52 -15.77 7.98
N THR A 134 18.71 -16.56 9.05
CA THR A 134 18.55 -18.02 9.05
C THR A 134 17.33 -18.51 9.82
N GLY A 135 16.49 -17.60 10.29
CA GLY A 135 15.30 -17.96 11.02
C GLY A 135 14.72 -16.84 11.87
N VAL A 136 13.81 -17.19 12.75
CA VAL A 136 13.16 -16.27 13.70
C VAL A 136 13.00 -16.89 15.08
N GLN A 137 13.02 -16.05 16.11
CA GLN A 137 12.48 -16.37 17.42
C GLN A 137 11.02 -15.94 17.46
N ALA A 138 10.15 -16.81 17.93
CA ALA A 138 8.72 -16.52 18.03
C ALA A 138 8.19 -16.97 19.40
N LYS A 139 6.99 -16.51 19.75
CA LYS A 139 6.28 -16.88 20.98
C LYS A 139 4.88 -17.36 20.60
N ASN A 140 4.54 -18.55 21.05
CA ASN A 140 3.16 -19.02 21.00
C ASN A 140 2.35 -18.24 22.05
N LEU A 141 1.32 -17.53 21.60
CA LEU A 141 0.51 -16.63 22.45
C LEU A 141 -0.50 -17.41 23.32
N LYS A 142 -0.81 -18.67 22.96
CA LYS A 142 -1.71 -19.54 23.74
C LYS A 142 -0.99 -20.17 24.94
N THR A 143 0.25 -20.63 24.72
CA THR A 143 1.04 -21.35 25.74
C THR A 143 2.09 -20.48 26.43
N GLY A 144 2.46 -19.34 25.81
CA GLY A 144 3.55 -18.49 26.27
C GLY A 144 4.95 -19.02 25.90
N GLU A 145 5.05 -20.20 25.26
CA GLU A 145 6.29 -20.86 24.90
C GLU A 145 7.07 -20.08 23.85
N LYS A 146 8.36 -19.90 24.04
CA LYS A 146 9.29 -19.37 23.05
C LYS A 146 9.80 -20.51 22.17
N ILE A 147 9.70 -20.31 20.86
CA ILE A 147 10.14 -21.26 19.84
C ILE A 147 11.16 -20.61 18.91
N LYS A 148 12.14 -21.40 18.48
CA LYS A 148 13.10 -21.00 17.43
C LYS A 148 12.78 -21.77 16.15
N LEU A 149 12.51 -21.05 15.06
CA LEU A 149 12.26 -21.59 13.74
C LEU A 149 13.49 -21.32 12.86
N LYS A 150 13.99 -22.34 12.15
CA LYS A 150 15.06 -22.19 11.15
C LYS A 150 14.49 -22.25 9.74
N GLY A 151 14.95 -21.35 8.85
CA GLY A 151 14.58 -21.31 7.44
C GLY A 151 15.75 -20.85 6.60
N LYS A 152 15.78 -21.28 5.34
CA LYS A 152 16.78 -20.79 4.37
C LYS A 152 16.49 -19.33 3.96
N VAL A 153 15.20 -18.99 3.84
CA VAL A 153 14.73 -17.62 3.58
C VAL A 153 13.64 -17.23 4.58
N VAL A 154 13.70 -16.01 5.11
CA VAL A 154 12.67 -15.39 5.94
C VAL A 154 12.03 -14.24 5.16
N VAL A 155 10.71 -14.22 5.14
CA VAL A 155 9.92 -13.19 4.48
C VAL A 155 9.26 -12.30 5.55
N ASP A 156 9.54 -11.01 5.55
CA ASP A 156 8.80 -10.04 6.37
C ASP A 156 7.57 -9.53 5.62
N ALA A 157 6.41 -10.10 5.93
CA ALA A 157 5.09 -9.69 5.47
C ALA A 157 4.23 -9.19 6.65
N SER A 158 4.87 -8.67 7.71
CA SER A 158 4.23 -8.30 8.98
C SER A 158 3.48 -6.95 8.93
N GLY A 159 3.35 -6.36 7.74
CA GLY A 159 2.66 -5.11 7.51
C GLY A 159 3.43 -3.91 8.07
N PHE A 160 2.73 -2.83 8.43
CA PHE A 160 3.34 -1.59 8.90
C PHE A 160 4.33 -1.78 10.07
N LEU A 161 4.11 -2.78 10.91
CA LEU A 161 5.00 -3.04 12.05
C LEU A 161 6.42 -3.45 11.63
N ALA A 162 6.59 -4.07 10.47
CA ALA A 162 7.87 -4.46 9.87
C ALA A 162 8.81 -5.13 10.90
N VAL A 163 8.28 -6.17 11.57
CA VAL A 163 8.89 -6.73 12.80
C VAL A 163 10.27 -7.34 12.59
N ILE A 164 10.58 -7.76 11.36
CA ILE A 164 11.92 -8.22 10.96
C ILE A 164 12.74 -7.04 10.44
N ARG A 165 12.23 -6.29 9.46
CA ARG A 165 12.95 -5.19 8.80
C ARG A 165 13.58 -4.21 9.78
N ARG A 166 12.83 -3.79 10.79
CA ARG A 166 13.28 -2.81 11.80
C ARG A 166 14.44 -3.29 12.67
N LYS A 167 14.76 -4.58 12.62
CA LYS A 167 15.79 -5.23 13.44
C LYS A 167 16.93 -5.81 12.61
N LEU A 168 16.91 -5.57 11.29
CA LEU A 168 18.01 -5.99 10.44
C LEU A 168 19.23 -5.09 10.65
N PRO A 169 20.45 -5.64 10.56
CA PRO A 169 21.66 -4.83 10.59
C PRO A 169 21.78 -3.94 9.35
N GLU A 170 22.37 -2.77 9.52
CA GLU A 170 22.50 -1.75 8.46
C GLU A 170 23.30 -2.27 7.25
N GLU A 171 24.23 -3.21 7.48
CA GLU A 171 25.05 -3.83 6.44
C GLU A 171 24.23 -4.61 5.40
N MET A 172 22.99 -4.98 5.72
CA MET A 172 22.09 -5.57 4.73
C MET A 172 21.55 -4.56 3.71
N GLY A 173 21.77 -3.25 3.92
CA GLY A 173 21.38 -2.19 3.00
C GLY A 173 19.86 -2.00 2.86
N ILE A 174 19.08 -2.48 3.83
CA ILE A 174 17.62 -2.32 3.89
C ILE A 174 17.30 -1.19 4.88
N GLU A 175 16.46 -0.24 4.49
CA GLU A 175 16.05 0.88 5.32
C GLU A 175 15.23 0.41 6.53
N ASN A 176 15.74 0.59 7.75
CA ASN A 176 15.10 0.10 8.97
C ASN A 176 13.90 0.96 9.40
N ASN A 177 13.99 2.28 9.25
CA ASN A 177 12.99 3.24 9.68
C ASN A 177 12.51 4.09 8.50
N ILE A 178 11.30 4.59 8.60
CA ILE A 178 10.71 5.56 7.67
C ILE A 178 10.35 6.83 8.44
N MET A 179 10.25 7.96 7.73
CA MET A 179 9.90 9.23 8.35
C MET A 179 8.41 9.27 8.69
N ASN A 180 8.06 10.00 9.75
CA ASN A 180 6.65 10.15 10.14
C ASN A 180 5.80 10.77 9.02
N GLU A 181 6.34 11.72 8.27
CA GLU A 181 5.63 12.35 7.14
C GLU A 181 5.40 11.42 5.94
N ASP A 182 5.97 10.22 5.96
CA ASP A 182 5.73 9.14 5.01
C ASP A 182 4.63 8.16 5.49
N VAL A 183 3.91 8.52 6.54
CA VAL A 183 2.90 7.68 7.18
C VAL A 183 1.57 8.43 7.31
N GLU A 184 0.50 7.75 6.95
CA GLU A 184 -0.88 8.15 7.24
C GLU A 184 -1.38 7.46 8.50
N ALA A 185 -1.88 8.24 9.47
CA ALA A 185 -2.64 7.72 10.59
C ALA A 185 -4.12 7.71 10.21
N CYS A 186 -4.73 6.53 10.22
CA CYS A 186 -6.10 6.31 9.75
C CYS A 186 -7.03 5.90 10.89
N TYR A 187 -8.30 6.29 10.78
CA TYR A 187 -9.39 5.76 11.58
C TYR A 187 -10.60 5.48 10.69
N ARG A 188 -11.23 4.31 10.87
CA ARG A 188 -12.43 3.95 10.09
C ARG A 188 -13.43 3.16 10.92
N GLU A 189 -14.69 3.24 10.49
CA GLU A 189 -15.79 2.44 11.01
C GLU A 189 -16.54 1.74 9.86
N ILE A 190 -17.03 0.54 10.14
CA ILE A 190 -18.11 -0.08 9.35
C ILE A 190 -19.40 0.28 10.08
N ARG A 191 -20.30 0.96 9.38
CA ARG A 191 -21.57 1.39 9.93
C ARG A 191 -22.74 0.82 9.14
N GLN A 192 -23.80 0.47 9.87
CA GLN A 192 -25.10 0.14 9.31
C GLN A 192 -25.93 1.44 9.28
N LEU A 193 -26.25 1.93 8.08
CA LEU A 193 -27.15 3.07 7.90
C LEU A 193 -28.60 2.66 8.12
N LYS A 194 -29.50 3.65 8.32
CA LYS A 194 -30.95 3.41 8.39
C LYS A 194 -31.51 2.94 7.05
N GLN A 195 -30.94 3.40 5.94
CA GLN A 195 -31.37 3.08 4.58
C GLN A 195 -30.20 2.71 3.72
N GLU A 196 -30.40 1.85 2.74
CA GLU A 196 -29.39 1.50 1.76
C GLU A 196 -29.09 2.67 0.84
N ARG A 197 -27.82 2.81 0.48
CA ARG A 197 -27.38 3.75 -0.53
C ARG A 197 -27.28 3.04 -1.88
N GLU A 198 -28.12 3.44 -2.82
CA GLU A 198 -28.02 3.01 -4.21
C GLU A 198 -26.85 3.72 -4.90
N THR A 199 -25.61 3.30 -4.63
CA THR A 199 -24.42 3.82 -5.29
C THR A 199 -23.42 2.71 -5.57
N GLU A 200 -22.80 2.77 -6.72
CA GLU A 200 -21.69 1.89 -7.16
C GLU A 200 -20.35 2.63 -7.16
N TYR A 201 -20.30 3.80 -6.52
CA TYR A 201 -19.10 4.64 -6.45
C TYR A 201 -18.53 4.70 -5.05
N CYS A 202 -17.21 4.57 -4.94
CA CYS A 202 -16.46 4.96 -3.75
C CYS A 202 -16.36 6.48 -3.71
N GLU A 203 -16.70 7.11 -2.60
CA GLU A 203 -16.68 8.57 -2.44
C GLU A 203 -15.48 9.01 -1.61
N ILE A 204 -14.76 10.00 -2.10
CA ILE A 204 -13.60 10.63 -1.47
C ILE A 204 -13.89 12.13 -1.31
N TYR A 205 -13.65 12.66 -0.12
CA TYR A 205 -13.85 14.06 0.22
C TYR A 205 -12.50 14.67 0.61
N LEU A 206 -12.04 15.65 -0.15
CA LEU A 206 -10.82 16.40 0.13
C LEU A 206 -11.13 17.54 1.09
N ASN A 207 -10.36 17.67 2.16
CA ASN A 207 -10.46 18.79 3.10
C ASN A 207 -9.23 18.83 4.00
N GLN A 208 -8.29 19.73 3.73
CA GLN A 208 -7.03 19.83 4.46
C GLN A 208 -7.18 20.29 5.91
N LYS A 209 -8.30 20.94 6.27
CA LYS A 209 -8.58 21.33 7.66
C LYS A 209 -9.02 20.12 8.50
N VAL A 210 -9.69 19.16 7.88
CA VAL A 210 -10.16 17.93 8.53
C VAL A 210 -9.10 16.82 8.44
N THR A 211 -8.52 16.65 7.26
CA THR A 211 -7.60 15.57 6.91
C THR A 211 -6.31 16.11 6.27
N PRO A 212 -5.44 16.77 7.06
CA PRO A 212 -4.19 17.31 6.54
C PRO A 212 -3.35 16.23 5.84
N GLY A 213 -3.08 16.41 4.55
CA GLY A 213 -2.32 15.47 3.72
C GLY A 213 -3.05 14.20 3.30
N GLY A 214 -4.27 13.98 3.79
CA GLY A 214 -5.09 12.81 3.51
C GLY A 214 -6.48 13.16 2.98
N TYR A 215 -7.46 12.30 3.24
CA TYR A 215 -8.85 12.47 2.81
C TYR A 215 -9.83 11.71 3.69
N THR A 216 -11.12 12.06 3.59
CA THR A 216 -12.24 11.28 4.14
C THR A 216 -12.82 10.40 3.04
N TRP A 217 -13.25 9.18 3.39
CA TRP A 217 -13.94 8.29 2.45
C TRP A 217 -15.27 7.79 3.00
N ILE A 218 -16.21 7.53 2.07
CA ILE A 218 -17.47 6.82 2.32
C ILE A 218 -17.60 5.79 1.19
N PHE A 219 -17.32 4.54 1.50
CA PHE A 219 -17.33 3.45 0.53
C PHE A 219 -18.53 2.54 0.79
N PRO A 220 -19.39 2.29 -0.22
CA PRO A 220 -20.55 1.45 -0.05
C PRO A 220 -20.16 -0.02 0.13
N LYS A 221 -20.87 -0.72 1.00
CA LYS A 221 -20.76 -2.17 1.17
C LYS A 221 -22.12 -2.82 0.85
N SER A 222 -22.29 -4.13 1.07
CA SER A 222 -23.56 -4.82 0.83
C SER A 222 -24.68 -4.31 1.76
N GLY A 223 -25.88 -4.18 1.23
CA GLY A 223 -27.03 -3.61 1.94
C GLY A 223 -26.77 -2.18 2.39
N ALA A 224 -27.34 -1.77 3.50
CA ALA A 224 -27.15 -0.43 4.05
C ALA A 224 -25.82 -0.24 4.80
N LYS A 225 -24.83 -1.12 4.61
CA LYS A 225 -23.51 -0.98 5.24
C LYS A 225 -22.61 -0.03 4.45
N VAL A 226 -21.79 0.73 5.17
CA VAL A 226 -20.72 1.56 4.61
C VAL A 226 -19.42 1.38 5.39
N ASN A 227 -18.30 1.47 4.67
CA ASN A 227 -16.98 1.67 5.25
C ASN A 227 -16.67 3.15 5.18
N VAL A 228 -16.61 3.82 6.32
CA VAL A 228 -16.38 5.26 6.42
C VAL A 228 -15.17 5.53 7.30
N GLY A 229 -14.31 6.43 6.85
CA GLY A 229 -13.10 6.76 7.59
C GLY A 229 -12.35 7.96 7.05
N LEU A 230 -11.21 8.22 7.64
CA LEU A 230 -10.30 9.25 7.20
C LEU A 230 -8.84 8.88 7.52
N GLY A 231 -7.92 9.47 6.74
CA GLY A 231 -6.49 9.45 6.98
C GLY A 231 -5.95 10.86 7.18
N VAL A 232 -4.90 10.98 7.98
CA VAL A 232 -4.14 12.22 8.17
C VAL A 232 -2.65 11.91 8.11
N CYS A 233 -1.88 12.73 7.39
CA CYS A 233 -0.44 12.58 7.33
C CYS A 233 0.19 12.93 8.69
N MET A 234 1.14 12.12 9.17
CA MET A 234 1.83 12.31 10.45
C MET A 234 2.94 13.38 10.37
N ARG A 235 2.79 14.38 9.50
CA ARG A 235 3.76 15.48 9.35
C ARG A 235 3.60 16.51 10.47
N GLY A 236 4.69 16.78 11.19
CA GLY A 236 4.70 17.77 12.28
C GLY A 236 3.64 17.48 13.35
N LYS A 237 2.87 18.51 13.73
CA LYS A 237 1.74 18.37 14.66
C LYS A 237 0.46 18.06 13.88
N PHE A 238 0.05 16.81 13.83
CA PHE A 238 -1.15 16.36 13.13
C PHE A 238 -2.30 16.08 14.10
N PRO A 239 -3.58 16.23 13.66
CA PRO A 239 -4.73 15.95 14.49
C PRO A 239 -4.95 14.45 14.69
N ASN A 240 -5.56 14.07 15.82
CA ASN A 240 -5.94 12.68 16.05
C ASN A 240 -7.07 12.25 15.10
N PRO A 241 -6.89 11.23 14.24
CA PRO A 241 -7.87 10.85 13.21
C PRO A 241 -9.22 10.44 13.82
N LYS A 242 -9.25 9.74 14.94
CA LYS A 242 -10.52 9.38 15.62
C LYS A 242 -11.28 10.61 16.09
N LYS A 243 -10.60 11.61 16.66
CA LYS A 243 -11.25 12.87 17.08
C LYS A 243 -11.81 13.64 15.88
N GLN A 244 -11.04 13.71 14.77
CA GLN A 244 -11.50 14.33 13.53
C GLN A 244 -12.73 13.61 12.96
N PHE A 245 -12.73 12.28 12.97
CA PHE A 245 -13.84 11.47 12.50
C PHE A 245 -15.16 11.79 13.23
N TYR A 246 -15.13 11.76 14.57
CA TYR A 246 -16.34 12.05 15.35
C TYR A 246 -16.79 13.52 15.26
N LYS A 247 -15.84 14.43 15.14
CA LYS A 247 -16.13 15.89 15.08
C LYS A 247 -16.66 16.33 13.72
N HIS A 248 -16.19 15.73 12.62
CA HIS A 248 -16.43 16.27 11.28
C HIS A 248 -17.10 15.28 10.31
N VAL A 249 -16.95 13.97 10.50
CA VAL A 249 -17.51 12.98 9.59
C VAL A 249 -18.86 12.48 10.08
N LEU A 250 -18.96 12.05 11.32
CA LEU A 250 -20.22 11.53 11.89
C LEU A 250 -21.29 12.58 12.10
N THR A 251 -20.97 13.86 12.00
CA THR A 251 -21.95 14.95 12.01
C THR A 251 -22.74 15.08 10.70
N ASN A 252 -22.33 14.36 9.64
CA ASN A 252 -23.09 14.31 8.40
C ASN A 252 -24.45 13.60 8.65
N PRO A 253 -25.58 14.19 8.21
CA PRO A 253 -26.92 13.62 8.37
C PRO A 253 -27.07 12.17 7.88
N LEU A 254 -26.25 11.75 6.92
CA LEU A 254 -26.18 10.36 6.43
C LEU A 254 -26.00 9.36 7.58
N PHE A 255 -25.28 9.71 8.63
CA PHE A 255 -24.96 8.81 9.74
C PHE A 255 -25.92 8.92 10.92
N GLU A 256 -26.97 9.75 10.82
CA GLU A 256 -27.95 9.90 11.88
C GLU A 256 -28.66 8.58 12.20
N GLY A 257 -28.51 8.12 13.44
CA GLY A 257 -29.05 6.85 13.91
C GLY A 257 -28.42 5.60 13.27
N SER A 258 -27.26 5.73 12.59
CA SER A 258 -26.50 4.59 12.11
C SER A 258 -25.85 3.82 13.26
N LEU A 259 -25.70 2.49 13.10
CA LEU A 259 -25.11 1.61 14.10
C LEU A 259 -23.64 1.31 13.77
N LEU A 260 -22.75 1.39 14.77
CA LEU A 260 -21.37 0.94 14.67
C LEU A 260 -21.34 -0.59 14.68
N LEU A 261 -20.77 -1.19 13.61
CA LEU A 261 -20.56 -2.64 13.52
C LEU A 261 -19.11 -3.02 13.86
N ASN A 262 -18.14 -2.25 13.39
CA ASN A 262 -16.72 -2.46 13.63
C ASN A 262 -15.98 -1.14 13.46
N GLY A 263 -14.89 -0.93 14.21
CA GLY A 263 -14.09 0.29 14.08
C GLY A 263 -12.67 0.09 14.57
N GLY A 264 -11.75 0.93 14.09
CA GLY A 264 -10.37 0.87 14.51
C GLY A 264 -9.46 1.90 13.84
N ALA A 265 -8.25 2.00 14.37
CA ALA A 265 -7.19 2.85 13.85
C ALA A 265 -6.02 1.99 13.36
N TRP A 266 -5.31 2.46 12.34
CA TRP A 266 -4.09 1.85 11.84
C TRP A 266 -3.23 2.88 11.11
N TYR A 267 -2.08 2.44 10.63
CA TYR A 267 -1.11 3.25 9.91
C TYR A 267 -0.83 2.66 8.54
N ASP A 268 -0.68 3.52 7.53
CA ASP A 268 -0.31 3.15 6.17
C ASP A 268 0.96 3.92 5.74
N PRO A 269 2.01 3.22 5.24
CA PRO A 269 3.24 3.86 4.79
C PRO A 269 3.08 4.38 3.35
N THR A 270 2.54 5.59 3.23
CA THR A 270 2.21 6.25 1.95
C THR A 270 3.42 6.96 1.38
N ARG A 271 4.36 6.22 0.82
CA ARG A 271 5.59 6.71 0.17
C ARG A 271 6.01 5.81 -1.00
N ARG A 272 7.13 6.14 -1.64
CA ARG A 272 7.80 5.23 -2.57
C ARG A 272 8.19 3.92 -1.88
N PRO A 273 8.40 2.81 -2.65
CA PRO A 273 8.91 1.56 -2.09
C PRO A 273 10.22 1.79 -1.34
N LEU A 274 10.59 0.87 -0.46
CA LEU A 274 11.98 0.79 -0.02
C LEU A 274 12.89 0.69 -1.24
N ASP A 275 14.01 1.38 -1.19
CA ASP A 275 14.98 1.37 -2.29
C ASP A 275 15.60 -0.02 -2.50
N ASN A 276 15.68 -0.82 -1.43
CA ASN A 276 16.06 -2.23 -1.43
C ASN A 276 15.17 -3.04 -0.49
N MET A 277 14.61 -4.14 -0.98
CA MET A 277 13.68 -5.02 -0.25
C MET A 277 14.26 -6.41 0.03
N VAL A 278 15.55 -6.66 -0.27
CA VAL A 278 16.19 -7.97 -0.06
C VAL A 278 17.55 -7.87 0.60
N GLY A 279 17.89 -8.88 1.35
CA GLY A 279 19.23 -9.11 1.92
C GLY A 279 19.57 -10.60 1.87
N ASN A 280 20.70 -11.00 2.46
CA ASN A 280 21.04 -12.41 2.53
C ASN A 280 20.00 -13.18 3.36
N GLY A 281 19.26 -14.07 2.72
CA GLY A 281 18.24 -14.90 3.35
C GLY A 281 16.96 -14.13 3.75
N VAL A 282 16.72 -12.91 3.24
CA VAL A 282 15.54 -12.12 3.60
C VAL A 282 14.91 -11.39 2.43
N ALA A 283 13.55 -11.34 2.43
CA ALA A 283 12.75 -10.49 1.56
C ALA A 283 11.66 -9.75 2.36
N ILE A 284 11.45 -8.47 2.03
CA ILE A 284 10.47 -7.59 2.69
C ILE A 284 9.30 -7.32 1.73
N LEU A 285 8.06 -7.50 2.19
CA LEU A 285 6.87 -7.46 1.34
C LEU A 285 5.77 -6.54 1.90
N GLY A 286 4.87 -6.13 1.01
CA GLY A 286 3.66 -5.37 1.39
C GLY A 286 3.98 -4.07 2.13
N ASP A 287 3.18 -3.74 3.16
CA ASP A 287 3.37 -2.49 3.92
C ASP A 287 4.72 -2.47 4.66
N ALA A 288 5.31 -3.63 4.98
CA ALA A 288 6.66 -3.70 5.57
C ALA A 288 7.73 -3.19 4.59
N ALA A 289 7.49 -3.25 3.28
CA ALA A 289 8.32 -2.68 2.22
C ALA A 289 7.78 -1.35 1.68
N CYS A 290 6.80 -0.72 2.35
CA CYS A 290 6.16 0.53 1.95
C CYS A 290 5.44 0.44 0.58
N LEU A 291 4.79 -0.69 0.29
CA LEU A 291 4.16 -0.94 -1.00
C LEU A 291 2.69 -0.50 -1.06
N VAL A 292 2.38 0.61 -0.43
CA VAL A 292 1.06 1.26 -0.46
C VAL A 292 1.09 2.37 -1.51
N ASN A 293 0.01 2.54 -2.27
CA ASN A 293 -0.07 3.66 -3.22
C ASN A 293 -0.02 5.00 -2.46
N PRO A 294 0.92 5.90 -2.78
CA PRO A 294 1.14 7.13 -2.04
C PRO A 294 -0.03 8.12 -2.08
N ILE A 295 -0.92 8.02 -3.07
CA ILE A 295 -2.01 8.98 -3.28
C ILE A 295 -3.31 8.53 -2.63
N HIS A 296 -3.67 7.26 -2.80
CA HIS A 296 -4.98 6.77 -2.36
C HIS A 296 -4.92 5.66 -1.30
N GLY A 297 -3.74 5.38 -0.72
CA GLY A 297 -3.60 4.42 0.38
C GLY A 297 -3.91 2.96 0.01
N GLY A 298 -4.11 2.63 -1.26
CA GLY A 298 -4.44 1.28 -1.72
C GLY A 298 -3.24 0.34 -1.66
N GLY A 299 -3.25 -0.59 -0.70
CA GLY A 299 -2.15 -1.52 -0.48
C GLY A 299 -2.45 -2.98 -0.82
N ILE A 300 -3.72 -3.39 -0.99
CA ILE A 300 -4.09 -4.80 -1.17
C ILE A 300 -3.46 -5.39 -2.44
N GLY A 301 -3.67 -4.75 -3.59
CA GLY A 301 -3.13 -5.21 -4.87
C GLY A 301 -1.61 -5.24 -4.92
N PRO A 302 -0.91 -4.12 -4.62
CA PRO A 302 0.56 -4.09 -4.55
C PRO A 302 1.15 -5.10 -3.58
N SER A 303 0.49 -5.33 -2.42
CA SER A 303 0.91 -6.36 -1.46
C SER A 303 0.81 -7.76 -2.04
N MET A 304 -0.30 -8.10 -2.71
CA MET A 304 -0.45 -9.40 -3.38
C MET A 304 0.61 -9.57 -4.47
N LEU A 305 0.84 -8.55 -5.29
CA LEU A 305 1.87 -8.57 -6.33
C LEU A 305 3.26 -8.82 -5.74
N SER A 306 3.60 -8.13 -4.65
CA SER A 306 4.90 -8.31 -3.97
C SER A 306 5.07 -9.74 -3.46
N GLY A 307 4.03 -10.33 -2.86
CA GLY A 307 4.06 -11.72 -2.39
C GLY A 307 4.29 -12.72 -3.53
N TYR A 308 3.63 -12.53 -4.66
CA TYR A 308 3.79 -13.36 -5.84
C TYR A 308 5.20 -13.25 -6.45
N LEU A 309 5.69 -12.02 -6.65
CA LEU A 309 7.01 -11.79 -7.28
C LEU A 309 8.16 -12.27 -6.38
N ALA A 310 8.08 -12.00 -5.07
CA ALA A 310 9.05 -12.50 -4.12
C ALA A 310 9.01 -14.02 -4.02
N GLY A 311 7.81 -14.62 -3.97
CA GLY A 311 7.66 -16.08 -3.96
C GLY A 311 8.35 -16.74 -5.15
N LYS A 312 8.14 -16.23 -6.37
CA LYS A 312 8.85 -16.71 -7.57
C LYS A 312 10.37 -16.59 -7.47
N THR A 313 10.85 -15.42 -7.03
CA THR A 313 12.31 -15.21 -6.89
C THR A 313 12.92 -16.12 -5.83
N ILE A 314 12.21 -16.36 -4.72
CA ILE A 314 12.67 -17.27 -3.67
C ILE A 314 12.76 -18.72 -4.18
N VAL A 315 11.80 -19.17 -5.00
CA VAL A 315 11.85 -20.49 -5.64
C VAL A 315 13.11 -20.61 -6.51
N GLU A 316 13.32 -19.65 -7.43
CA GLU A 316 14.49 -19.61 -8.32
C GLU A 316 15.82 -19.60 -7.54
N ALA A 317 15.90 -18.82 -6.45
CA ALA A 317 17.09 -18.76 -5.59
C ALA A 317 17.38 -20.09 -4.87
N LEU A 318 16.34 -20.73 -4.35
CA LEU A 318 16.48 -22.03 -3.68
C LEU A 318 16.80 -23.17 -4.62
N GLU A 319 16.30 -23.15 -5.86
CA GLU A 319 16.67 -24.11 -6.92
C GLU A 319 18.16 -23.98 -7.29
N GLN A 320 18.71 -22.76 -7.27
CA GLN A 320 20.14 -22.51 -7.50
C GLN A 320 21.01 -22.81 -6.25
N GLY A 321 20.40 -23.08 -5.10
CA GLY A 321 21.11 -23.32 -3.84
C GLY A 321 21.74 -22.06 -3.23
N ASP A 322 21.40 -20.87 -3.71
CA ASP A 322 21.93 -19.59 -3.25
C ASP A 322 20.79 -18.65 -2.80
N VAL A 323 20.83 -18.20 -1.55
CA VAL A 323 19.85 -17.25 -0.97
C VAL A 323 20.52 -15.95 -0.55
N SER A 324 21.64 -15.61 -1.19
CA SER A 324 22.32 -14.33 -1.03
C SER A 324 21.43 -13.18 -1.54
N GLN A 325 21.78 -11.95 -1.14
CA GLN A 325 21.14 -10.75 -1.66
C GLN A 325 21.14 -10.75 -3.21
N LYS A 326 22.22 -11.23 -3.83
CA LYS A 326 22.37 -11.28 -5.29
C LYS A 326 21.31 -12.18 -5.94
N SER A 327 21.08 -13.35 -5.40
CA SER A 327 20.08 -14.31 -5.93
C SER A 327 18.64 -13.90 -5.62
N LEU A 328 18.42 -13.11 -4.57
CA LEU A 328 17.12 -12.52 -4.25
C LEU A 328 16.87 -11.17 -4.94
N TRP A 329 17.90 -10.53 -5.51
CA TRP A 329 17.83 -9.22 -6.14
C TRP A 329 16.79 -9.07 -7.26
N PRO A 330 16.51 -10.09 -8.08
CA PRO A 330 15.49 -10.03 -9.12
C PRO A 330 14.10 -9.63 -8.60
N TYR A 331 13.77 -9.86 -7.32
CA TYR A 331 12.52 -9.40 -6.73
C TYR A 331 12.42 -7.86 -6.73
N ASN A 332 13.50 -7.15 -6.33
CA ASN A 332 13.53 -5.68 -6.39
C ASN A 332 13.23 -5.19 -7.81
N ARG A 333 13.98 -5.70 -8.79
CA ARG A 333 13.84 -5.29 -10.20
C ARG A 333 12.45 -5.56 -10.75
N ARG A 334 11.91 -6.77 -10.54
CA ARG A 334 10.57 -7.16 -10.98
C ARG A 334 9.48 -6.26 -10.40
N TYR A 335 9.59 -5.91 -9.11
CA TYR A 335 8.63 -5.03 -8.48
C TYR A 335 8.76 -3.60 -8.99
N MET A 336 9.99 -3.07 -9.11
CA MET A 336 10.23 -1.72 -9.64
C MET A 336 9.72 -1.56 -11.06
N GLU A 337 9.89 -2.56 -11.89
CA GLU A 337 9.37 -2.59 -13.27
C GLU A 337 7.83 -2.61 -13.30
N LYS A 338 7.19 -3.48 -12.51
CA LYS A 338 5.73 -3.66 -12.53
C LYS A 338 4.96 -2.52 -11.85
N TYR A 339 5.44 -2.04 -10.72
CA TYR A 339 4.69 -1.06 -9.92
C TYR A 339 5.55 0.02 -9.27
N GLY A 340 6.78 -0.29 -8.84
CA GLY A 340 7.61 0.61 -8.03
C GLY A 340 7.96 1.92 -8.74
N THR A 341 8.23 1.89 -10.04
CA THR A 341 8.46 3.10 -10.85
C THR A 341 7.27 4.06 -10.82
N LYS A 342 6.05 3.53 -10.94
CA LYS A 342 4.82 4.29 -10.78
C LYS A 342 4.71 4.87 -9.38
N GLN A 343 4.90 4.04 -8.38
CA GLN A 343 4.77 4.42 -6.97
C GLN A 343 5.77 5.53 -6.61
N ALA A 344 7.02 5.47 -7.07
CA ALA A 344 8.02 6.51 -6.87
C ALA A 344 7.62 7.86 -7.50
N GLY A 345 7.05 7.84 -8.71
CA GLY A 345 6.51 9.04 -9.33
C GLY A 345 5.32 9.61 -8.55
N LEU A 346 4.43 8.77 -8.04
CA LEU A 346 3.29 9.18 -7.22
C LEU A 346 3.70 9.77 -5.87
N ASP A 347 4.82 9.32 -5.30
CA ASP A 347 5.36 9.91 -4.06
C ASP A 347 5.75 11.39 -4.25
N VAL A 348 6.31 11.74 -5.41
CA VAL A 348 6.57 13.17 -5.76
C VAL A 348 5.25 13.96 -5.85
N PHE A 349 4.20 13.36 -6.43
CA PHE A 349 2.89 14.03 -6.49
C PHE A 349 2.26 14.18 -5.09
N ARG A 350 2.42 13.18 -4.22
CA ARG A 350 2.02 13.28 -2.81
C ARG A 350 2.68 14.48 -2.11
N MET A 351 3.97 14.72 -2.35
CA MET A 351 4.67 15.88 -1.77
C MET A 351 4.00 17.21 -2.13
N LEU A 352 3.52 17.38 -3.35
CA LEU A 352 2.71 18.54 -3.72
C LEU A 352 1.42 18.60 -2.89
N LEU A 353 0.67 17.49 -2.81
CA LEU A 353 -0.61 17.44 -2.10
C LEU A 353 -0.47 17.76 -0.61
N LEU A 354 0.65 17.38 0.03
CA LEU A 354 0.93 17.70 1.44
C LEU A 354 1.02 19.22 1.71
N THR A 355 1.22 20.04 0.70
CA THR A 355 1.36 21.50 0.83
C THR A 355 0.21 22.28 0.19
N CYS A 356 -0.70 21.61 -0.51
CA CYS A 356 -1.88 22.24 -1.07
C CYS A 356 -2.85 22.72 0.00
N LYS A 357 -3.40 23.90 -0.18
CA LYS A 357 -4.51 24.40 0.63
C LYS A 357 -5.85 23.98 0.01
N ASP A 358 -6.93 24.03 0.78
CA ASP A 358 -8.28 23.71 0.29
C ASP A 358 -8.67 24.59 -0.93
N GLU A 359 -8.23 25.86 -0.93
CA GLU A 359 -8.48 26.77 -2.03
C GLU A 359 -7.71 26.40 -3.31
N ASP A 360 -6.49 25.83 -3.19
CA ASP A 360 -5.69 25.37 -4.34
C ASP A 360 -6.32 24.11 -4.96
N LEU A 361 -6.75 23.18 -4.12
CA LEU A 361 -7.43 21.96 -4.56
C LEU A 361 -8.77 22.28 -5.23
N SER A 362 -9.60 23.13 -4.60
CA SER A 362 -10.88 23.55 -5.19
C SER A 362 -10.68 24.29 -6.51
N TYR A 363 -9.68 25.18 -6.59
CA TYR A 363 -9.35 25.90 -7.82
C TYR A 363 -8.82 24.96 -8.90
N GLY A 364 -7.91 24.05 -8.54
CA GLY A 364 -7.32 23.08 -9.47
C GLY A 364 -8.37 22.18 -10.11
N MET A 365 -9.35 21.70 -9.32
CA MET A 365 -10.46 20.90 -9.82
C MET A 365 -11.43 21.73 -10.66
N LYS A 366 -11.90 22.88 -10.17
CA LYS A 366 -12.88 23.75 -10.85
C LYS A 366 -12.40 24.21 -12.23
N TYR A 367 -11.13 24.54 -12.36
CA TYR A 367 -10.54 25.03 -13.59
C TYR A 367 -9.79 23.96 -14.40
N GLU A 368 -9.92 22.69 -14.03
CA GLU A 368 -9.32 21.54 -14.73
C GLU A 368 -7.79 21.67 -14.87
N LEU A 369 -7.11 22.24 -13.87
CA LEU A 369 -5.64 22.21 -13.82
C LEU A 369 -5.13 20.79 -13.60
N LEU A 370 -5.94 19.96 -12.94
CA LEU A 370 -5.93 18.51 -12.91
C LEU A 370 -7.29 18.04 -13.39
N THR A 371 -7.33 17.09 -14.31
CA THR A 371 -8.56 16.54 -14.89
C THR A 371 -8.85 15.14 -14.34
N GLU A 372 -10.06 14.65 -14.56
CA GLU A 372 -10.44 13.26 -14.24
C GLU A 372 -9.51 12.25 -14.94
N ASP A 373 -9.13 12.52 -16.22
CA ASP A 373 -8.18 11.70 -16.99
C ASP A 373 -6.77 11.72 -16.38
N ASP A 374 -6.31 12.86 -15.87
CA ASP A 374 -5.04 12.96 -15.17
C ASP A 374 -5.03 12.11 -13.88
N VAL A 375 -6.12 12.14 -13.13
CA VAL A 375 -6.26 11.35 -11.90
C VAL A 375 -6.36 9.86 -12.22
N LEU A 376 -7.11 9.48 -13.26
CA LEU A 376 -7.21 8.11 -13.75
C LEU A 376 -5.82 7.58 -14.18
N LYS A 377 -5.10 8.32 -15.00
CA LYS A 377 -3.75 7.96 -15.46
C LYS A 377 -2.74 7.88 -14.31
N ALA A 378 -2.80 8.82 -13.37
CA ALA A 378 -2.02 8.72 -12.13
C ALA A 378 -2.38 7.45 -11.35
N GLY A 379 -3.64 7.09 -11.26
CA GLY A 379 -4.15 5.87 -10.64
C GLY A 379 -3.69 4.60 -11.38
N SER A 380 -3.80 4.54 -12.72
CA SER A 380 -3.44 3.37 -13.55
C SER A 380 -1.95 3.20 -13.80
N GLY A 381 -1.14 4.24 -13.57
CA GLY A 381 0.32 4.21 -13.79
C GLY A 381 0.76 4.58 -15.19
N GLU A 382 -0.15 5.01 -16.03
CA GLU A 382 0.16 5.54 -17.35
C GLU A 382 0.99 6.80 -17.26
N GLU A 383 1.67 7.17 -18.35
CA GLU A 383 2.44 8.39 -18.38
C GLU A 383 1.53 9.60 -18.41
N PHE A 384 1.80 10.53 -17.50
CA PHE A 384 1.13 11.80 -17.44
C PHE A 384 1.64 12.68 -18.59
N HIS A 385 0.95 12.67 -19.71
CA HIS A 385 1.27 13.49 -20.88
C HIS A 385 0.36 14.71 -20.92
N LEU A 386 0.83 15.85 -20.43
CA LEU A 386 0.22 17.13 -20.76
C LEU A 386 0.36 17.35 -22.28
N LYS A 387 -0.72 17.17 -23.06
CA LYS A 387 -0.72 17.57 -24.46
C LYS A 387 -0.47 19.09 -24.56
N ILE A 388 0.28 19.53 -25.54
CA ILE A 388 0.67 20.95 -25.70
C ILE A 388 -0.56 21.88 -25.73
N THR A 389 -1.65 21.47 -26.38
CA THR A 389 -2.92 22.19 -26.42
C THR A 389 -3.57 22.33 -25.06
N ASP A 390 -3.53 21.25 -24.24
CA ASP A 390 -4.07 21.26 -22.89
C ASP A 390 -3.19 22.07 -21.94
N ALA A 391 -1.86 22.07 -22.15
CA ALA A 391 -0.93 22.88 -21.37
C ALA A 391 -1.21 24.38 -21.55
N ALA A 392 -1.41 24.86 -22.78
CA ALA A 392 -1.73 26.27 -23.04
C ALA A 392 -3.06 26.68 -22.39
N LYS A 393 -4.11 25.84 -22.52
CA LYS A 393 -5.42 26.06 -21.89
C LYS A 393 -5.33 26.09 -20.36
N ARG A 394 -4.54 25.18 -19.77
CA ARG A 394 -4.29 25.12 -18.32
C ARG A 394 -3.50 26.33 -17.83
N VAL A 395 -2.52 26.80 -18.60
CA VAL A 395 -1.77 28.03 -18.27
C VAL A 395 -2.71 29.22 -18.18
N PHE A 396 -3.58 29.40 -19.18
CA PHE A 396 -4.54 30.50 -19.19
C PHE A 396 -5.51 30.43 -18.00
N LYS A 397 -6.06 29.26 -17.74
CA LYS A 397 -6.94 29.03 -16.59
C LYS A 397 -6.21 29.19 -15.23
N GLY A 398 -4.90 28.91 -15.17
CA GLY A 398 -4.09 28.98 -13.96
C GLY A 398 -3.55 30.35 -13.57
N LEU A 399 -3.71 31.39 -14.41
CA LEU A 399 -3.09 32.71 -14.20
C LEU A 399 -3.45 33.37 -12.85
N ARG A 400 -4.64 33.13 -12.31
CA ARG A 400 -5.04 33.66 -11.00
C ARG A 400 -4.34 32.99 -9.82
N ARG A 401 -3.76 31.79 -10.02
CA ARG A 401 -3.00 31.00 -9.01
C ARG A 401 -1.68 30.51 -9.61
N ILE A 402 -0.89 31.45 -10.12
CA ILE A 402 0.36 31.16 -10.84
C ILE A 402 1.35 30.35 -9.98
N GLY A 403 1.40 30.63 -8.69
CA GLY A 403 2.24 29.87 -7.75
C GLY A 403 1.89 28.38 -7.70
N PHE A 404 0.59 28.06 -7.63
CA PHE A 404 0.12 26.68 -7.66
C PHE A 404 0.39 26.02 -9.03
N LEU A 405 0.13 26.74 -10.13
CA LEU A 405 0.43 26.24 -11.47
C LEU A 405 1.93 25.93 -11.65
N ASN A 406 2.81 26.80 -11.15
CA ASN A 406 4.26 26.58 -11.21
C ASN A 406 4.70 25.37 -10.37
N LYS A 407 4.14 25.20 -9.16
CA LYS A 407 4.37 24.01 -8.35
C LYS A 407 3.89 22.73 -9.06
N LEU A 408 2.72 22.75 -9.70
CA LEU A 408 2.19 21.62 -10.46
C LEU A 408 3.11 21.24 -11.63
N ARG A 409 3.59 22.23 -12.41
CA ARG A 409 4.55 21.99 -13.51
C ARG A 409 5.86 21.39 -13.01
N LEU A 410 6.39 21.95 -11.93
CA LEU A 410 7.59 21.43 -11.28
C LEU A 410 7.40 19.98 -10.86
N THR A 411 6.28 19.68 -10.21
CA THR A 411 5.92 18.32 -9.78
C THR A 411 5.91 17.34 -10.95
N VAL A 412 5.24 17.68 -12.05
CA VAL A 412 5.19 16.83 -13.26
C VAL A 412 6.60 16.57 -13.81
N ASN A 413 7.45 17.61 -13.87
CA ASN A 413 8.83 17.45 -14.35
C ASN A 413 9.64 16.53 -13.42
N MET A 414 9.50 16.68 -12.12
CA MET A 414 10.19 15.83 -11.15
C MET A 414 9.67 14.39 -11.17
N MET A 415 8.35 14.18 -11.33
CA MET A 415 7.78 12.84 -11.54
C MET A 415 8.41 12.13 -12.75
N LYS A 416 8.59 12.86 -13.87
CA LYS A 416 9.25 12.31 -15.08
C LYS A 416 10.69 11.91 -14.80
N GLN A 417 11.46 12.76 -14.11
CA GLN A 417 12.86 12.48 -13.75
C GLN A 417 12.95 11.25 -12.82
N VAL A 418 12.14 11.19 -11.78
CA VAL A 418 12.10 10.07 -10.84
C VAL A 418 11.70 8.78 -11.56
N LYS A 419 10.64 8.80 -12.39
CA LYS A 419 10.22 7.61 -13.16
C LYS A 419 11.31 7.15 -14.13
N ALA A 420 11.99 8.06 -14.83
CA ALA A 420 13.11 7.73 -15.71
C ALA A 420 14.29 7.10 -14.95
N HIS A 421 14.57 7.59 -13.73
CA HIS A 421 15.59 7.02 -12.86
C HIS A 421 15.21 5.61 -12.36
N TYR A 422 13.98 5.40 -11.92
CA TYR A 422 13.50 4.09 -11.43
C TYR A 422 13.39 3.03 -12.52
N ARG A 423 13.15 3.41 -13.79
CA ARG A 423 13.21 2.48 -14.94
C ARG A 423 14.62 1.91 -15.16
N ASN A 424 15.66 2.60 -14.68
CA ASN A 424 17.04 2.16 -14.70
C ASN A 424 17.46 1.58 -13.35
N TYR A 425 16.56 0.86 -12.67
CA TYR A 425 16.89 0.17 -11.43
C TYR A 425 18.01 -0.86 -11.69
N PRO A 426 19.04 -0.95 -10.82
CA PRO A 426 20.21 -1.79 -11.05
C PRO A 426 19.85 -3.26 -11.30
N GLU A 427 20.47 -3.85 -12.29
CA GLU A 427 20.30 -5.28 -12.60
C GLU A 427 20.88 -6.17 -11.51
N PHE A 428 21.95 -5.70 -10.83
CA PHE A 428 22.67 -6.40 -9.79
C PHE A 428 22.93 -5.47 -8.58
N PRO A 429 23.16 -6.04 -7.37
CA PRO A 429 23.42 -5.25 -6.17
C PRO A 429 24.59 -4.30 -6.25
N GLU A 430 25.61 -4.64 -7.06
CA GLU A 430 26.84 -3.86 -7.21
C GLU A 430 26.57 -2.43 -7.73
N GLY A 431 25.56 -2.22 -8.56
CA GLY A 431 25.14 -0.91 -9.07
C GLY A 431 24.26 -0.11 -8.11
N PHE A 432 23.85 -0.71 -6.99
CA PHE A 432 22.83 -0.11 -6.12
C PHE A 432 23.30 1.13 -5.39
N LYS A 433 24.55 1.21 -4.97
CA LYS A 433 25.09 2.35 -4.22
C LYS A 433 24.95 3.66 -4.99
N ASP A 434 25.37 3.65 -6.25
CA ASP A 434 25.34 4.84 -7.12
C ASP A 434 23.89 5.21 -7.46
N TRP A 435 23.06 4.21 -7.73
CA TRP A 435 21.62 4.39 -7.99
C TRP A 435 20.92 5.01 -6.77
N LYS A 436 21.20 4.52 -5.56
CA LYS A 436 20.65 5.03 -4.30
C LYS A 436 21.06 6.47 -4.04
N THR A 437 22.34 6.81 -4.24
CA THR A 437 22.86 8.18 -4.11
C THR A 437 22.07 9.15 -5.00
N LYS A 438 21.81 8.76 -6.24
CA LYS A 438 20.99 9.56 -7.18
C LYS A 438 19.54 9.64 -6.75
N THR A 439 18.95 8.55 -6.23
CA THR A 439 17.60 8.52 -5.66
C THR A 439 17.47 9.53 -4.52
N GLU A 440 18.40 9.50 -3.57
CA GLU A 440 18.43 10.40 -2.41
C GLU A 440 18.52 11.87 -2.86
N ALA A 441 19.36 12.17 -3.85
CA ALA A 441 19.48 13.51 -4.41
C ALA A 441 18.18 14.00 -5.06
N LEU A 442 17.52 13.17 -5.87
CA LEU A 442 16.24 13.49 -6.52
C LEU A 442 15.12 13.75 -5.50
N PHE A 443 15.01 12.91 -4.47
CA PHE A 443 13.96 13.08 -3.45
C PHE A 443 14.28 14.23 -2.48
N LYS A 444 15.56 14.51 -2.20
CA LYS A 444 15.98 15.71 -1.46
C LYS A 444 15.61 16.98 -2.23
N GLU A 445 15.88 17.01 -3.53
CA GLU A 445 15.47 18.12 -4.39
C GLU A 445 13.94 18.30 -4.43
N ALA A 446 13.20 17.19 -4.55
CA ALA A 446 11.73 17.23 -4.54
C ALA A 446 11.20 17.82 -3.23
N ARG A 447 11.71 17.39 -2.08
CA ARG A 447 11.33 17.92 -0.77
C ARG A 447 11.61 19.40 -0.66
N ALA A 448 12.83 19.85 -0.97
CA ALA A 448 13.23 21.25 -0.90
C ALA A 448 12.36 22.17 -1.79
N LYS A 449 11.92 21.69 -2.95
CA LYS A 449 11.13 22.49 -3.89
C LYS A 449 9.61 22.42 -3.68
N LEU A 450 9.11 21.34 -3.13
CA LEU A 450 7.66 21.10 -3.00
C LEU A 450 7.14 21.23 -1.58
N ILE A 451 7.96 20.91 -0.56
CA ILE A 451 7.52 20.84 0.84
C ILE A 451 8.06 22.01 1.66
N GLU A 452 9.31 22.39 1.48
CA GLU A 452 10.01 23.52 2.12
C GLU A 452 9.80 24.83 1.34
#